data_bc89329761c599951fd7c7f6a8883b1d
#
_entry.id   bc89329761c599951fd7c7f6a8883b1d
#
_cell.length_a   1.000
_cell.length_b   1.000
_cell.length_c   1.000
_cell.angle_alpha   90.00
_cell.angle_beta   90.00
_cell.angle_gamma   90.00
#
_symmetry.space_group_name_H-M   'P 1'
#
loop_
_entity.id
_entity.type
_entity.pdbx_description
1 polymer ?
#
loop_
_entity_poly.entity_id
_entity_poly.type
_entity_poly.pdbx_seq_one_letter_code
_entity_poly.pdbx_strand_id
1 'polypeptide(L)'
;MKTHQDNRRTLRNVLLGMALALPAFAGIASGKDPALLNVSYDPTRELYAEFNKAFAADWKAKTGETVTIRASHGGSGKQARSVIDGLEADVVTLALSADIDAIAGKGKLLPADWQSRLPHNSAPYTSTIVFLVRKGNPKGIKDWGDLVKPGVGVITPNPKTSGGARWNYLAAWAWASKQYRDGGKVVDFLTRLFKNVPVLDTGARGATTTFVERGIGDVLLAWENEALLTLNDADTRAKFEIVVPSISIKAEPPVAWVDKNVARH
;
A
#
# COMPACT_ATOMS: atom_id res chain seq x y z
N MET A 1 -33.41 93.76 -3.70
CA MET A 1 -34.23 94.29 -2.58
C MET A 1 -34.62 93.13 -1.68
N LYS A 2 -34.17 93.22 -0.43
CA LYS A 2 -34.82 92.68 0.78
C LYS A 2 -35.11 91.16 0.79
N THR A 3 -34.82 90.43 1.78
CA THR A 3 -34.33 90.44 3.15
C THR A 3 -34.45 89.06 3.73
N HIS A 4 -33.47 88.61 4.45
CA HIS A 4 -33.59 88.07 5.79
C HIS A 4 -34.66 87.02 6.07
N GLN A 5 -34.52 86.05 6.80
CA GLN A 5 -33.85 85.78 8.09
C GLN A 5 -34.05 84.29 8.42
N ASP A 6 -33.03 83.69 8.83
CA ASP A 6 -32.90 83.08 10.17
C ASP A 6 -34.10 82.35 10.73
N ASN A 7 -33.90 81.02 10.87
CA ASN A 7 -34.49 80.31 12.00
C ASN A 7 -33.57 79.12 12.41
N ARG A 8 -32.60 79.49 13.19
CA ARG A 8 -32.05 78.55 14.17
C ARG A 8 -33.07 78.54 15.30
N ARG A 9 -33.56 77.33 15.55
CA ARG A 9 -33.80 76.78 16.87
C ARG A 9 -34.72 75.60 16.85
N THR A 10 -34.27 74.61 17.64
CA THR A 10 -35.03 73.57 18.24
C THR A 10 -35.27 72.30 17.37
N LEU A 11 -34.34 71.41 17.52
CA LEU A 11 -34.73 70.03 17.74
C LEU A 11 -33.65 69.33 18.56
N ARG A 12 -33.86 69.44 19.82
CA ARG A 12 -33.21 68.69 20.87
C ARG A 12 -34.05 67.41 21.13
N ASN A 13 -33.42 66.31 21.17
CA ASN A 13 -33.89 65.11 21.79
C ASN A 13 -35.00 64.26 21.07
N VAL A 14 -34.60 63.35 20.24
CA VAL A 14 -35.07 61.99 20.36
C VAL A 14 -33.87 61.08 20.04
N LEU A 15 -33.07 60.75 21.04
CA LEU A 15 -32.20 59.61 21.09
C LEU A 15 -33.08 58.39 21.42
N LEU A 16 -33.59 57.74 20.42
CA LEU A 16 -34.15 56.40 20.62
C LEU A 16 -33.19 55.41 19.96
N GLY A 17 -32.64 54.55 20.81
CA GLY A 17 -31.64 53.57 20.50
C GLY A 17 -32.09 52.63 19.40
N MET A 18 -31.35 52.62 18.33
CA MET A 18 -31.35 51.56 17.34
C MET A 18 -30.09 50.73 17.62
N ALA A 19 -30.23 49.72 18.49
CA ALA A 19 -29.23 48.71 18.66
C ALA A 19 -29.11 47.96 17.32
N LEU A 20 -28.07 48.28 16.55
CA LEU A 20 -27.63 47.46 15.44
C LEU A 20 -27.18 46.11 16.02
N ALA A 21 -28.06 45.13 15.99
CA ALA A 21 -27.67 43.74 16.09
C ALA A 21 -26.82 43.42 14.84
N LEU A 22 -25.51 43.50 14.99
CA LEU A 22 -24.57 42.85 14.06
C LEU A 22 -24.86 41.37 14.09
N PRO A 23 -25.27 40.75 12.98
CA PRO A 23 -25.26 39.29 12.92
C PRO A 23 -23.79 38.90 13.10
N ALA A 24 -23.52 38.19 14.19
CA ALA A 24 -22.29 37.42 14.31
C ALA A 24 -22.27 36.43 13.12
N PHE A 25 -21.63 36.80 12.03
CA PHE A 25 -21.17 35.86 11.04
C PHE A 25 -20.16 34.96 11.79
N ALA A 26 -20.66 33.90 12.38
CA ALA A 26 -19.84 32.75 12.66
C ALA A 26 -19.24 32.37 11.31
N GLY A 27 -18.01 32.80 11.07
CA GLY A 27 -17.22 32.39 9.94
C GLY A 27 -17.18 30.86 9.98
N ILE A 28 -17.96 30.25 9.12
CA ILE A 28 -17.75 28.86 8.77
C ILE A 28 -16.33 28.91 8.18
N ALA A 29 -15.35 28.54 8.99
CA ALA A 29 -14.04 28.23 8.48
C ALA A 29 -14.28 27.10 7.47
N SER A 30 -14.32 27.46 6.19
CA SER A 30 -14.31 26.51 5.09
C SER A 30 -12.93 25.86 5.11
N GLY A 31 -12.70 25.03 6.12
CA GLY A 31 -11.57 24.15 6.16
C GLY A 31 -11.69 23.25 4.94
N LYS A 32 -10.67 23.25 4.13
CA LYS A 32 -10.54 22.29 3.02
C LYS A 32 -10.69 20.91 3.65
N ASP A 33 -11.63 20.10 3.16
CA ASP A 33 -11.83 18.73 3.67
C ASP A 33 -10.47 18.02 3.76
N PRO A 34 -10.16 17.35 4.88
CA PRO A 34 -8.88 16.69 5.06
C PRO A 34 -8.67 15.65 3.96
N ALA A 35 -7.50 15.68 3.35
CA ALA A 35 -7.13 14.77 2.29
C ALA A 35 -5.92 13.95 2.73
N LEU A 36 -6.11 12.63 2.89
CA LEU A 36 -5.06 11.70 3.25
C LEU A 36 -4.50 10.98 2.02
N LEU A 37 -3.21 10.68 2.04
CA LEU A 37 -2.57 9.84 1.05
C LEU A 37 -2.13 8.50 1.69
N ASN A 38 -2.78 7.41 1.27
CA ASN A 38 -2.41 6.05 1.64
C ASN A 38 -1.48 5.46 0.56
N VAL A 39 -0.24 5.22 0.93
CA VAL A 39 0.77 4.61 0.06
C VAL A 39 0.97 3.15 0.45
N SER A 40 0.71 2.22 -0.47
CA SER A 40 0.79 0.80 -0.15
C SER A 40 1.46 -0.05 -1.23
N TYR A 41 1.84 -1.27 -0.88
CA TYR A 41 2.37 -2.21 -1.85
C TYR A 41 1.24 -2.89 -2.66
N ASP A 42 1.55 -3.38 -3.86
CA ASP A 42 0.57 -3.80 -4.88
C ASP A 42 -0.55 -4.73 -4.40
N PRO A 43 -0.30 -5.80 -3.62
CA PRO A 43 -1.31 -6.77 -3.22
C PRO A 43 -2.45 -6.23 -2.33
N THR A 44 -2.32 -5.02 -1.82
CA THR A 44 -3.33 -4.38 -0.96
C THR A 44 -4.29 -3.45 -1.71
N ARG A 45 -4.19 -3.38 -3.02
CA ARG A 45 -4.97 -2.45 -3.85
C ARG A 45 -6.48 -2.58 -3.62
N GLU A 46 -7.00 -3.79 -3.72
CA GLU A 46 -8.43 -4.08 -3.56
C GLU A 46 -8.85 -3.89 -2.09
N LEU A 47 -8.05 -4.37 -1.15
CA LEU A 47 -8.27 -4.16 0.28
C LEU A 47 -8.47 -2.68 0.62
N TYR A 48 -7.55 -1.82 0.14
CA TYR A 48 -7.65 -0.40 0.45
C TYR A 48 -8.70 0.35 -0.35
N ALA A 49 -9.13 -0.14 -1.51
CA ALA A 49 -10.27 0.41 -2.19
C ALA A 49 -11.55 0.30 -1.33
N GLU A 50 -11.75 -0.86 -0.70
CA GLU A 50 -12.89 -1.10 0.19
C GLU A 50 -12.70 -0.45 1.57
N PHE A 51 -11.52 -0.62 2.18
CA PHE A 51 -11.21 -0.07 3.49
C PHE A 51 -11.33 1.45 3.53
N ASN A 52 -10.74 2.15 2.57
CA ASN A 52 -10.78 3.61 2.51
C ASN A 52 -12.22 4.13 2.38
N LYS A 53 -13.06 3.44 1.62
CA LYS A 53 -14.48 3.76 1.49
C LYS A 53 -15.21 3.58 2.81
N ALA A 54 -14.99 2.46 3.49
CA ALA A 54 -15.61 2.17 4.78
C ALA A 54 -15.15 3.16 5.86
N PHE A 55 -13.84 3.45 5.91
CA PHE A 55 -13.28 4.43 6.84
C PHE A 55 -13.86 5.82 6.63
N ALA A 56 -13.94 6.30 5.39
CA ALA A 56 -14.50 7.63 5.09
C ALA A 56 -15.97 7.75 5.51
N ALA A 57 -16.75 6.67 5.34
CA ALA A 57 -18.13 6.61 5.78
C ALA A 57 -18.27 6.63 7.32
N ASP A 58 -17.44 5.85 8.02
CA ASP A 58 -17.40 5.79 9.48
C ASP A 58 -16.94 7.13 10.08
N TRP A 59 -15.91 7.74 9.49
CA TRP A 59 -15.44 9.07 9.91
C TRP A 59 -16.53 10.11 9.81
N LYS A 60 -17.22 10.17 8.67
CA LYS A 60 -18.33 11.10 8.47
C LYS A 60 -19.47 10.86 9.46
N ALA A 61 -19.78 9.60 9.75
CA ALA A 61 -20.85 9.27 10.72
C ALA A 61 -20.49 9.70 12.16
N LYS A 62 -19.21 9.62 12.54
CA LYS A 62 -18.72 9.94 13.89
C LYS A 62 -18.44 11.43 14.10
N THR A 63 -17.95 12.12 13.09
CA THR A 63 -17.46 13.50 13.22
C THR A 63 -18.30 14.52 12.46
N GLY A 64 -19.11 14.11 11.49
CA GLY A 64 -19.79 14.99 10.55
C GLY A 64 -18.89 15.48 9.39
N GLU A 65 -17.56 15.24 9.46
CA GLU A 65 -16.59 15.69 8.50
C GLU A 65 -16.44 14.71 7.33
N THR A 66 -16.17 15.24 6.14
CA THR A 66 -15.81 14.42 4.99
C THR A 66 -14.29 14.32 4.88
N VAL A 67 -13.76 13.11 4.71
CA VAL A 67 -12.34 12.88 4.44
C VAL A 67 -12.16 12.29 3.05
N THR A 68 -11.22 12.84 2.28
CA THR A 68 -10.83 12.29 0.98
C THR A 68 -9.57 11.45 1.16
N ILE A 69 -9.61 10.17 0.75
CA ILE A 69 -8.44 9.28 0.83
C ILE A 69 -7.98 8.95 -0.58
N ARG A 70 -6.81 9.47 -0.93
CA ARG A 70 -6.11 9.09 -2.16
C ARG A 70 -5.23 7.87 -1.89
N ALA A 71 -5.01 7.05 -2.90
CA ALA A 71 -4.18 5.87 -2.79
C ALA A 71 -3.10 5.85 -3.87
N SER A 72 -1.91 5.34 -3.49
CA SER A 72 -0.82 5.02 -4.40
C SER A 72 -0.37 3.59 -4.15
N HIS A 73 -0.38 2.75 -5.18
CA HIS A 73 -0.01 1.34 -5.07
C HIS A 73 1.15 1.02 -6.00
N GLY A 74 2.09 0.19 -5.55
CA GLY A 74 3.26 -0.19 -6.34
C GLY A 74 4.18 -1.16 -5.62
N GLY A 75 5.34 -1.44 -6.18
CA GLY A 75 6.35 -2.26 -5.49
C GLY A 75 6.79 -1.61 -4.17
N SER A 76 6.80 -2.38 -3.08
CA SER A 76 7.03 -1.89 -1.71
C SER A 76 8.30 -1.03 -1.58
N GLY A 77 9.44 -1.51 -2.06
CA GLY A 77 10.68 -0.74 -2.01
C GLY A 77 10.68 0.48 -2.94
N LYS A 78 9.89 0.47 -4.03
CA LYS A 78 9.67 1.65 -4.88
C LYS A 78 8.84 2.69 -4.12
N GLN A 79 7.78 2.27 -3.45
CA GLN A 79 6.93 3.16 -2.64
C GLN A 79 7.72 3.78 -1.49
N ALA A 80 8.52 2.98 -0.75
CA ALA A 80 9.39 3.51 0.30
C ALA A 80 10.33 4.61 -0.23
N ARG A 81 10.96 4.39 -1.37
CA ARG A 81 11.83 5.41 -2.00
C ARG A 81 11.05 6.66 -2.39
N SER A 82 9.86 6.51 -2.99
CA SER A 82 9.02 7.66 -3.36
C SER A 82 8.69 8.52 -2.14
N VAL A 83 8.38 7.91 -0.99
CA VAL A 83 8.11 8.64 0.26
C VAL A 83 9.38 9.33 0.78
N ILE A 84 10.53 8.67 0.76
CA ILE A 84 11.82 9.28 1.12
C ILE A 84 12.16 10.46 0.22
N ASP A 85 11.85 10.36 -1.07
CA ASP A 85 12.12 11.35 -2.11
C ASP A 85 11.06 12.48 -2.15
N GLY A 86 10.10 12.49 -1.22
CA GLY A 86 9.17 13.61 -1.03
C GLY A 86 7.70 13.34 -1.38
N LEU A 87 7.30 12.09 -1.68
CA LEU A 87 5.87 11.75 -1.76
C LEU A 87 5.25 11.87 -0.37
N GLU A 88 4.34 12.82 -0.19
CA GLU A 88 3.72 13.15 1.09
C GLU A 88 2.65 12.13 1.49
N ALA A 89 3.09 10.92 1.81
CA ALA A 89 2.23 9.87 2.32
C ALA A 89 1.87 10.13 3.79
N ASP A 90 0.60 10.00 4.15
CA ASP A 90 0.14 10.07 5.54
C ASP A 90 0.18 8.68 6.19
N VAL A 91 -0.18 7.66 5.42
CA VAL A 91 -0.12 6.26 5.84
C VAL A 91 0.68 5.46 4.82
N VAL A 92 1.53 4.59 5.32
CA VAL A 92 2.28 3.62 4.52
C VAL A 92 1.94 2.21 4.97
N THR A 93 1.63 1.32 4.01
CA THR A 93 1.52 -0.13 4.25
C THR A 93 2.46 -0.81 3.28
N LEU A 94 3.55 -1.34 3.80
CA LEU A 94 4.61 -1.90 2.97
C LEU A 94 4.80 -3.39 3.25
N ALA A 95 5.42 -4.10 2.32
CA ALA A 95 5.54 -5.55 2.42
C ALA A 95 6.49 -6.01 3.53
N LEU A 96 7.46 -5.18 3.92
CA LEU A 96 8.46 -5.51 4.93
C LEU A 96 8.70 -4.31 5.87
N SER A 97 8.97 -4.60 7.14
CA SER A 97 9.41 -3.59 8.11
C SER A 97 10.63 -2.81 7.64
N ALA A 98 11.60 -3.47 7.00
CA ALA A 98 12.80 -2.84 6.46
C ALA A 98 12.52 -1.69 5.47
N ASP A 99 11.37 -1.69 4.78
CA ASP A 99 10.98 -0.58 3.90
C ASP A 99 10.50 0.63 4.69
N ILE A 100 9.77 0.41 5.81
CA ILE A 100 9.37 1.48 6.72
C ILE A 100 10.56 1.96 7.55
N ASP A 101 11.46 1.05 7.97
CA ASP A 101 12.73 1.41 8.62
C ASP A 101 13.57 2.35 7.75
N ALA A 102 13.56 2.14 6.43
CA ALA A 102 14.24 3.05 5.51
C ALA A 102 13.60 4.45 5.49
N ILE A 103 12.28 4.55 5.60
CA ILE A 103 11.56 5.83 5.71
C ILE A 103 11.90 6.50 7.05
N ALA A 104 11.94 5.73 8.14
CA ALA A 104 12.33 6.23 9.47
C ALA A 104 13.80 6.68 9.50
N GLY A 105 14.72 5.83 9.07
CA GLY A 105 16.16 6.07 9.19
C GLY A 105 16.71 7.07 8.17
N LYS A 106 16.42 6.87 6.89
CA LYS A 106 16.91 7.72 5.80
C LYS A 106 16.05 8.97 5.60
N GLY A 107 14.73 8.79 5.57
CA GLY A 107 13.79 9.89 5.40
C GLY A 107 13.61 10.73 6.66
N LYS A 108 13.82 10.14 7.83
CA LYS A 108 13.56 10.76 9.15
C LYS A 108 12.14 11.32 9.25
N LEU A 109 11.16 10.61 8.65
CA LEU A 109 9.78 11.05 8.53
C LEU A 109 8.89 10.50 9.64
N LEU A 110 9.31 9.43 10.31
CA LEU A 110 8.67 8.82 11.46
C LEU A 110 9.76 8.29 12.43
N PRO A 111 9.45 8.05 13.72
CA PRO A 111 10.45 7.60 14.69
C PRO A 111 10.86 6.14 14.48
N ALA A 112 11.99 5.76 15.04
CA ALA A 112 12.57 4.41 14.89
C ALA A 112 11.74 3.31 15.58
N ASP A 113 10.96 3.66 16.58
CA ASP A 113 10.08 2.75 17.33
C ASP A 113 8.68 2.60 16.74
N TRP A 114 8.46 3.07 15.51
CA TRP A 114 7.18 3.07 14.82
C TRP A 114 6.45 1.71 14.89
N GLN A 115 7.20 0.61 14.87
CA GLN A 115 6.64 -0.75 14.83
C GLN A 115 5.91 -1.15 16.12
N SER A 116 6.28 -0.55 17.26
CA SER A 116 5.66 -0.81 18.56
C SER A 116 4.34 -0.07 18.79
N ARG A 117 3.96 0.83 17.90
CA ARG A 117 2.81 1.73 18.07
C ARG A 117 1.46 1.07 17.87
N LEU A 118 1.40 -0.01 17.11
CA LEU A 118 0.18 -0.76 16.85
C LEU A 118 0.35 -2.23 17.26
N PRO A 119 -0.75 -2.94 17.57
CA PRO A 119 -0.71 -4.35 17.93
C PRO A 119 0.00 -5.20 16.86
N HIS A 120 0.52 -6.35 17.28
CA HIS A 120 1.19 -7.32 16.39
C HIS A 120 2.35 -6.74 15.59
N ASN A 121 3.18 -5.87 16.23
CA ASN A 121 4.27 -5.16 15.57
C ASN A 121 3.80 -4.38 14.34
N SER A 122 2.65 -3.72 14.47
CA SER A 122 2.02 -2.94 13.41
C SER A 122 1.63 -3.74 12.16
N ALA A 123 1.50 -5.07 12.26
CA ALA A 123 1.10 -5.94 11.15
C ALA A 123 -0.39 -6.32 11.28
N PRO A 124 -1.31 -5.69 10.51
CA PRO A 124 -2.74 -5.92 10.63
C PRO A 124 -3.21 -7.26 10.05
N TYR A 125 -2.39 -7.92 9.25
CA TYR A 125 -2.68 -9.22 8.64
C TYR A 125 -1.39 -9.97 8.31
N THR A 126 -1.54 -11.24 7.96
CA THR A 126 -0.45 -12.11 7.50
C THR A 126 -0.77 -12.69 6.14
N SER A 127 0.27 -13.08 5.41
CA SER A 127 0.17 -13.82 4.15
C SER A 127 1.34 -14.78 4.01
N THR A 128 1.35 -15.53 2.93
CA THR A 128 2.43 -16.47 2.61
C THR A 128 2.71 -16.48 1.11
N ILE A 129 3.77 -17.18 0.69
CA ILE A 129 4.10 -17.37 -0.72
C ILE A 129 3.60 -18.73 -1.17
N VAL A 130 2.90 -18.74 -2.28
CA VAL A 130 2.42 -19.94 -2.99
C VAL A 130 2.86 -19.89 -4.45
N PHE A 131 2.66 -20.99 -5.16
CA PHE A 131 2.87 -21.06 -6.61
C PHE A 131 1.52 -21.04 -7.32
N LEU A 132 1.37 -20.15 -8.29
CA LEU A 132 0.27 -20.20 -9.25
C LEU A 132 0.79 -20.85 -10.52
N VAL A 133 0.18 -21.96 -10.95
CA VAL A 133 0.58 -22.70 -12.13
C VAL A 133 -0.55 -22.79 -13.14
N ARG A 134 -0.24 -23.15 -14.38
CA ARG A 134 -1.23 -23.42 -15.41
C ARG A 134 -2.11 -24.61 -15.01
N LYS A 135 -3.39 -24.59 -15.39
CA LYS A 135 -4.35 -25.66 -15.08
C LYS A 135 -3.84 -27.03 -15.53
N GLY A 136 -3.96 -28.02 -14.64
CA GLY A 136 -3.43 -29.36 -14.85
C GLY A 136 -1.92 -29.47 -14.68
N ASN A 137 -1.26 -28.39 -14.26
CA ASN A 137 0.16 -28.35 -13.92
C ASN A 137 1.08 -29.09 -14.92
N PRO A 138 1.13 -28.68 -16.20
CA PRO A 138 1.79 -29.43 -17.27
C PRO A 138 3.30 -29.62 -17.06
N LYS A 139 3.94 -28.79 -16.21
CA LYS A 139 5.35 -28.93 -15.84
C LYS A 139 5.58 -29.79 -14.59
N GLY A 140 4.52 -30.25 -13.95
CA GLY A 140 4.60 -31.12 -12.76
C GLY A 140 5.30 -30.43 -11.58
N ILE A 141 5.06 -29.10 -11.40
CA ILE A 141 5.68 -28.29 -10.35
C ILE A 141 4.98 -28.60 -9.03
N LYS A 142 5.73 -29.10 -8.06
CA LYS A 142 5.23 -29.46 -6.72
C LYS A 142 5.93 -28.70 -5.62
N ASP A 143 7.20 -28.35 -5.81
CA ASP A 143 8.02 -27.70 -4.79
C ASP A 143 9.13 -26.86 -5.43
N TRP A 144 9.86 -26.12 -4.60
CA TRP A 144 10.95 -25.22 -4.99
C TRP A 144 12.00 -25.88 -5.89
N GLY A 145 12.32 -27.15 -5.63
CA GLY A 145 13.29 -27.90 -6.43
C GLY A 145 12.90 -28.05 -7.90
N ASP A 146 11.61 -28.00 -8.21
CA ASP A 146 11.12 -28.09 -9.59
C ASP A 146 11.38 -26.79 -10.38
N LEU A 147 11.53 -25.67 -9.69
CA LEU A 147 11.71 -24.33 -10.30
C LEU A 147 13.07 -24.17 -10.98
N VAL A 148 14.03 -25.03 -10.67
CA VAL A 148 15.38 -25.00 -11.27
C VAL A 148 15.57 -26.03 -12.37
N LYS A 149 14.51 -26.75 -12.75
CA LYS A 149 14.53 -27.70 -13.87
C LYS A 149 14.69 -26.95 -15.20
N PRO A 150 15.39 -27.54 -16.18
CA PRO A 150 15.47 -26.96 -17.52
C PRO A 150 14.08 -26.79 -18.16
N GLY A 151 13.85 -25.68 -18.81
CA GLY A 151 12.61 -25.38 -19.53
C GLY A 151 11.41 -25.03 -18.62
N VAL A 152 11.64 -24.72 -17.35
CA VAL A 152 10.64 -24.13 -16.44
C VAL A 152 10.82 -22.63 -16.42
N GLY A 153 9.82 -21.88 -16.90
CA GLY A 153 9.78 -20.41 -16.83
C GLY A 153 9.18 -19.94 -15.50
N VAL A 154 9.98 -19.30 -14.65
CA VAL A 154 9.56 -18.79 -13.35
C VAL A 154 9.25 -17.30 -13.45
N ILE A 155 8.09 -16.86 -13.00
CA ILE A 155 7.74 -15.46 -12.90
C ILE A 155 7.80 -15.02 -11.43
N THR A 156 8.59 -14.00 -11.18
CA THR A 156 8.71 -13.31 -9.90
C THR A 156 9.08 -11.85 -10.16
N PRO A 157 8.60 -10.89 -9.36
CA PRO A 157 9.00 -9.50 -9.57
C PRO A 157 10.45 -9.25 -9.13
N ASN A 158 10.93 -8.04 -9.39
CA ASN A 158 12.30 -7.64 -9.08
C ASN A 158 12.49 -7.36 -7.58
N PRO A 159 13.39 -8.04 -6.87
CA PRO A 159 13.60 -7.84 -5.43
C PRO A 159 14.17 -6.46 -5.07
N LYS A 160 14.72 -5.72 -6.04
CA LYS A 160 15.17 -4.33 -5.82
C LYS A 160 14.01 -3.34 -5.69
N THR A 161 12.82 -3.68 -6.18
CA THR A 161 11.65 -2.79 -6.20
C THR A 161 10.45 -3.36 -5.48
N SER A 162 10.29 -4.69 -5.49
CA SER A 162 9.15 -5.42 -4.94
C SER A 162 9.48 -6.07 -3.60
N GLY A 163 8.65 -5.80 -2.60
CA GLY A 163 8.72 -6.52 -1.33
C GLY A 163 8.27 -7.98 -1.47
N GLY A 164 7.27 -8.25 -2.32
CA GLY A 164 6.86 -9.63 -2.62
C GLY A 164 8.00 -10.47 -3.18
N ALA A 165 8.81 -9.90 -4.08
CA ALA A 165 9.98 -10.60 -4.60
C ALA A 165 11.02 -10.92 -3.51
N ARG A 166 11.16 -10.05 -2.51
CA ARG A 166 12.05 -10.33 -1.37
C ARG A 166 11.51 -11.47 -0.51
N TRP A 167 10.20 -11.53 -0.29
CA TRP A 167 9.56 -12.68 0.37
C TRP A 167 9.70 -13.96 -0.45
N ASN A 168 9.54 -13.91 -1.78
CA ASN A 168 9.79 -15.06 -2.67
C ASN A 168 11.23 -15.56 -2.53
N TYR A 169 12.20 -14.63 -2.55
CA TYR A 169 13.61 -14.96 -2.37
C TYR A 169 13.90 -15.60 -1.02
N LEU A 170 13.35 -15.02 0.08
CA LEU A 170 13.56 -15.55 1.43
C LEU A 170 12.93 -16.93 1.63
N ALA A 171 11.74 -17.17 1.04
CA ALA A 171 11.10 -18.47 1.09
C ALA A 171 11.92 -19.53 0.32
N ALA A 172 12.42 -19.19 -0.87
CA ALA A 172 13.31 -20.04 -1.66
C ALA A 172 14.62 -20.33 -0.92
N TRP A 173 15.21 -19.30 -0.27
CA TRP A 173 16.40 -19.44 0.56
C TRP A 173 16.16 -20.39 1.74
N ALA A 174 15.05 -20.23 2.46
CA ALA A 174 14.70 -21.06 3.61
C ALA A 174 14.56 -22.53 3.21
N TRP A 175 13.88 -22.81 2.10
CA TRP A 175 13.77 -24.15 1.55
C TRP A 175 15.15 -24.73 1.19
N ALA A 176 15.95 -23.99 0.43
CA ALA A 176 17.27 -24.45 0.00
C ALA A 176 18.21 -24.68 1.17
N SER A 177 18.18 -23.82 2.20
CA SER A 177 18.98 -24.00 3.43
C SER A 177 18.63 -25.28 4.17
N LYS A 178 17.34 -25.64 4.20
CA LYS A 178 16.89 -26.91 4.82
C LYS A 178 17.34 -28.12 4.01
N GLN A 179 17.30 -28.01 2.66
CA GLN A 179 17.68 -29.11 1.78
C GLN A 179 19.19 -29.36 1.75
N TYR A 180 19.97 -28.32 1.61
CA TYR A 180 21.40 -28.49 1.30
C TYR A 180 22.31 -28.36 2.51
N ARG A 181 21.92 -27.60 3.56
CA ARG A 181 22.74 -27.31 4.74
C ARG A 181 24.15 -26.80 4.42
N ASP A 182 24.34 -26.25 3.23
CA ASP A 182 25.59 -25.77 2.67
C ASP A 182 25.32 -24.45 1.94
N GLY A 183 25.98 -23.37 2.37
CA GLY A 183 25.72 -22.02 1.85
C GLY A 183 26.05 -21.89 0.36
N GLY A 184 27.06 -22.57 -0.14
CA GLY A 184 27.42 -22.53 -1.54
C GLY A 184 26.33 -23.17 -2.42
N LYS A 185 25.78 -24.30 -1.99
CA LYS A 185 24.68 -24.99 -2.68
C LYS A 185 23.38 -24.18 -2.62
N VAL A 186 23.13 -23.45 -1.53
CA VAL A 186 22.00 -22.54 -1.42
C VAL A 186 22.10 -21.41 -2.46
N VAL A 187 23.27 -20.77 -2.57
CA VAL A 187 23.52 -19.73 -3.57
C VAL A 187 23.41 -20.26 -4.99
N ASP A 188 23.95 -21.46 -5.26
CA ASP A 188 23.82 -22.12 -6.56
C ASP A 188 22.35 -22.39 -6.94
N PHE A 189 21.57 -22.91 -6.00
CA PHE A 189 20.13 -23.13 -6.20
C PHE A 189 19.41 -21.81 -6.58
N LEU A 190 19.63 -20.75 -5.81
CA LEU A 190 19.00 -19.45 -6.11
C LEU A 190 19.48 -18.88 -7.45
N THR A 191 20.75 -19.03 -7.76
CA THR A 191 21.30 -18.63 -9.06
C THR A 191 20.60 -19.35 -10.21
N ARG A 192 20.39 -20.66 -10.10
CA ARG A 192 19.64 -21.44 -11.10
C ARG A 192 18.17 -21.04 -11.18
N LEU A 193 17.53 -20.78 -10.02
CA LEU A 193 16.16 -20.28 -9.99
C LEU A 193 16.03 -18.98 -10.78
N PHE A 194 16.89 -17.99 -10.49
CA PHE A 194 16.85 -16.70 -11.18
C PHE A 194 17.28 -16.77 -12.64
N LYS A 195 18.07 -17.76 -13.07
CA LYS A 195 18.33 -18.03 -14.50
C LYS A 195 17.07 -18.45 -15.26
N ASN A 196 16.10 -19.05 -14.56
CA ASN A 196 14.80 -19.44 -15.13
C ASN A 196 13.76 -18.31 -15.11
N VAL A 197 14.13 -17.09 -14.68
CA VAL A 197 13.22 -15.92 -14.62
C VAL A 197 13.42 -15.07 -15.88
N PRO A 198 12.49 -15.12 -16.85
CA PRO A 198 12.63 -14.38 -18.10
C PRO A 198 12.27 -12.89 -17.97
N VAL A 199 11.47 -12.51 -16.99
CA VAL A 199 10.98 -11.14 -16.79
C VAL A 199 11.01 -10.78 -15.31
N LEU A 200 11.50 -9.60 -14.99
CA LEU A 200 11.52 -9.03 -13.64
C LEU A 200 10.65 -7.76 -13.59
N ASP A 201 9.38 -7.94 -13.31
CA ASP A 201 8.44 -6.83 -13.15
C ASP A 201 8.74 -5.99 -11.90
N THR A 202 8.30 -4.73 -11.88
CA THR A 202 8.60 -3.80 -10.78
C THR A 202 7.85 -4.12 -9.48
N GLY A 203 6.74 -4.86 -9.54
CA GLY A 203 5.89 -5.22 -8.40
C GLY A 203 5.11 -6.50 -8.64
N ALA A 204 4.43 -6.98 -7.59
CA ALA A 204 3.68 -8.24 -7.61
C ALA A 204 2.56 -8.23 -8.66
N ARG A 205 1.78 -7.15 -8.76
CA ARG A 205 0.70 -7.03 -9.76
C ARG A 205 1.23 -7.08 -11.19
N GLY A 206 2.39 -6.48 -11.48
CA GLY A 206 3.04 -6.59 -12.79
C GLY A 206 3.40 -8.05 -13.13
N ALA A 207 3.94 -8.79 -12.17
CA ALA A 207 4.28 -10.20 -12.33
C ALA A 207 3.01 -11.05 -12.56
N THR A 208 1.92 -10.77 -11.84
CA THR A 208 0.62 -11.41 -12.08
C THR A 208 0.11 -11.14 -13.49
N THR A 209 0.14 -9.89 -13.96
CA THR A 209 -0.24 -9.53 -15.33
C THR A 209 0.64 -10.25 -16.37
N THR A 210 1.96 -10.30 -16.15
CA THR A 210 2.88 -11.02 -17.04
C THR A 210 2.53 -12.50 -17.13
N PHE A 211 2.20 -13.14 -16.01
CA PHE A 211 1.85 -14.56 -15.99
C PHE A 211 0.42 -14.81 -16.49
N VAL A 212 -0.57 -14.12 -15.94
CA VAL A 212 -1.99 -14.41 -16.18
C VAL A 212 -2.46 -13.91 -17.54
N GLU A 213 -2.16 -12.64 -17.85
CA GLU A 213 -2.70 -11.96 -19.03
C GLU A 213 -1.81 -12.15 -20.26
N ARG A 214 -0.49 -12.03 -20.09
CA ARG A 214 0.45 -12.15 -21.22
C ARG A 214 0.87 -13.59 -21.50
N GLY A 215 0.52 -14.54 -20.64
CA GLY A 215 0.81 -15.96 -20.85
C GLY A 215 2.27 -16.36 -20.71
N ILE A 216 3.13 -15.54 -20.12
CA ILE A 216 4.58 -15.77 -19.99
C ILE A 216 4.86 -16.61 -18.75
N GLY A 217 5.74 -17.61 -18.87
CA GLY A 217 6.18 -18.49 -17.78
C GLY A 217 5.23 -19.66 -17.50
N ASP A 218 5.71 -20.58 -16.69
CA ASP A 218 5.02 -21.81 -16.29
C ASP A 218 4.51 -21.74 -14.83
N VAL A 219 5.16 -20.94 -14.00
CA VAL A 219 4.85 -20.74 -12.59
C VAL A 219 5.06 -19.29 -12.17
N LEU A 220 4.13 -18.76 -11.40
CA LEU A 220 4.26 -17.47 -10.72
C LEU A 220 4.47 -17.71 -9.22
N LEU A 221 5.54 -17.14 -8.67
CA LEU A 221 5.71 -17.02 -7.22
C LEU A 221 4.84 -15.85 -6.73
N ALA A 222 3.76 -16.17 -6.06
CA ALA A 222 2.72 -15.21 -5.71
C ALA A 222 2.49 -15.12 -4.20
N TRP A 223 2.02 -13.98 -3.77
CA TRP A 223 1.31 -13.88 -2.50
C TRP A 223 0.05 -14.75 -2.56
N GLU A 224 -0.29 -15.42 -1.47
CA GLU A 224 -1.49 -16.23 -1.39
C GLU A 224 -2.76 -15.44 -1.75
N ASN A 225 -2.90 -14.22 -1.22
CA ASN A 225 -4.04 -13.37 -1.54
C ASN A 225 -4.13 -12.97 -3.02
N GLU A 226 -3.00 -12.74 -3.71
CA GLU A 226 -2.98 -12.49 -5.15
C GLU A 226 -3.39 -13.73 -5.96
N ALA A 227 -2.93 -14.89 -5.53
CA ALA A 227 -3.31 -16.16 -6.17
C ALA A 227 -4.81 -16.46 -5.98
N LEU A 228 -5.33 -16.24 -4.76
CA LEU A 228 -6.77 -16.39 -4.47
C LEU A 228 -7.60 -15.38 -5.25
N LEU A 229 -7.17 -14.12 -5.33
CA LEU A 229 -7.84 -13.10 -6.12
C LEU A 229 -7.91 -13.49 -7.60
N THR A 230 -6.82 -14.03 -8.15
CA THR A 230 -6.79 -14.55 -9.53
C THR A 230 -7.80 -15.66 -9.73
N LEU A 231 -8.01 -16.53 -8.73
CA LEU A 231 -8.97 -17.64 -8.82
C LEU A 231 -10.42 -17.26 -8.46
N ASN A 232 -10.69 -16.05 -8.03
CA ASN A 232 -12.06 -15.59 -7.79
C ASN A 232 -12.85 -15.39 -9.08
N ASP A 233 -12.19 -15.02 -10.16
CA ASP A 233 -12.80 -14.91 -11.47
C ASP A 233 -12.94 -16.31 -12.12
N ALA A 234 -14.08 -16.59 -12.76
CA ALA A 234 -14.39 -17.90 -13.35
C ALA A 234 -13.45 -18.26 -14.51
N ASP A 235 -13.09 -17.26 -15.33
CA ASP A 235 -12.26 -17.49 -16.51
C ASP A 235 -10.81 -17.79 -16.14
N THR A 236 -10.29 -17.12 -15.12
CA THR A 236 -8.95 -17.38 -14.61
C THR A 236 -8.88 -18.65 -13.78
N ARG A 237 -9.92 -18.97 -13.01
CA ARG A 237 -10.04 -20.25 -12.27
C ARG A 237 -9.97 -21.47 -13.20
N ALA A 238 -10.52 -21.36 -14.40
CA ALA A 238 -10.45 -22.43 -15.39
C ALA A 238 -9.04 -22.63 -15.97
N LYS A 239 -8.14 -21.63 -15.84
CA LYS A 239 -6.81 -21.61 -16.48
C LYS A 239 -5.66 -21.84 -15.52
N PHE A 240 -5.88 -21.70 -14.23
CA PHE A 240 -4.81 -21.74 -13.21
C PHE A 240 -5.19 -22.56 -12.00
N GLU A 241 -4.18 -22.97 -11.24
CA GLU A 241 -4.34 -23.63 -9.95
C GLU A 241 -3.20 -23.27 -9.01
N ILE A 242 -3.45 -23.36 -7.69
CA ILE A 242 -2.46 -23.06 -6.65
C ILE A 242 -1.75 -24.36 -6.27
N VAL A 243 -0.42 -24.29 -6.18
CA VAL A 243 0.43 -25.29 -5.56
C VAL A 243 1.05 -24.68 -4.31
N VAL A 244 0.86 -25.36 -3.18
CA VAL A 244 1.45 -24.96 -1.91
C VAL A 244 2.79 -25.67 -1.75
N PRO A 245 3.93 -24.94 -1.69
CA PRO A 245 5.23 -25.58 -1.53
C PRO A 245 5.41 -26.17 -0.13
N SER A 246 6.33 -27.12 0.02
CA SER A 246 6.62 -27.79 1.30
C SER A 246 7.11 -26.84 2.40
N ILE A 247 7.70 -25.72 2.02
CA ILE A 247 8.14 -24.64 2.90
C ILE A 247 7.74 -23.31 2.26
N SER A 248 7.19 -22.43 3.06
CA SER A 248 6.97 -21.05 2.70
C SER A 248 7.43 -20.14 3.84
N ILE A 249 7.03 -18.89 3.82
CA ILE A 249 7.41 -17.90 4.82
C ILE A 249 6.15 -17.15 5.28
N LYS A 250 6.01 -16.95 6.58
CA LYS A 250 4.97 -16.08 7.13
C LYS A 250 5.40 -14.64 6.89
N ALA A 251 4.68 -13.95 6.05
CA ALA A 251 4.84 -12.53 5.82
C ALA A 251 3.88 -11.73 6.71
N GLU A 252 4.40 -10.70 7.37
CA GLU A 252 3.68 -9.79 8.26
C GLU A 252 3.85 -8.35 7.76
N PRO A 253 3.08 -7.93 6.74
CA PRO A 253 3.19 -6.61 6.16
C PRO A 253 2.76 -5.54 7.15
N PRO A 254 3.64 -4.59 7.53
CA PRO A 254 3.31 -3.58 8.51
C PRO A 254 2.64 -2.35 7.90
N VAL A 255 1.92 -1.62 8.77
CA VAL A 255 1.35 -0.31 8.52
C VAL A 255 1.94 0.72 9.50
N ALA A 256 2.16 1.93 9.04
CA ALA A 256 2.56 3.06 9.90
C ALA A 256 1.99 4.37 9.36
N TRP A 257 1.71 5.32 10.25
CA TRP A 257 1.52 6.70 9.84
C TRP A 257 2.86 7.43 9.78
N VAL A 258 2.94 8.40 8.88
CA VAL A 258 4.16 9.16 8.62
C VAL A 258 4.07 10.48 9.36
N ASP A 259 4.65 10.56 10.56
CA ASP A 259 4.45 11.64 11.53
C ASP A 259 4.66 13.04 10.96
N LYS A 260 5.72 13.26 10.18
CA LYS A 260 6.00 14.58 9.60
C LYS A 260 4.96 15.02 8.56
N ASN A 261 4.29 14.09 7.92
CA ASN A 261 3.27 14.40 6.95
C ASN A 261 1.91 14.61 7.65
N VAL A 262 1.55 13.71 8.57
CA VAL A 262 0.32 13.82 9.37
C VAL A 262 0.28 15.11 10.20
N ALA A 263 1.44 15.59 10.69
CA ALA A 263 1.52 16.86 11.43
C ALA A 263 1.15 18.11 10.62
N ARG A 264 0.86 17.97 9.31
CA ARG A 264 0.42 19.08 8.44
C ARG A 264 -1.10 19.24 8.38
N HIS A 265 -1.82 18.26 8.90
CA HIS A 265 -3.29 18.23 9.00
C HIS A 265 -3.73 18.61 10.40
#